data_bd3d6f678c933101a02d70bd5a8d284f
#
_entry.id   bd3d6f678c933101a02d70bd5a8d284f
#
_cell.length_a   1.000
_cell.length_b   1.000
_cell.length_c   1.000
_cell.angle_alpha   90.00
_cell.angle_beta   90.00
_cell.angle_gamma   90.00
#
_symmetry.space_group_name_H-M   'P 1'
#
loop_
_entity.id
_entity.type
_entity.pdbx_description
1 polymer ?
#
loop_
_entity_poly.entity_id
_entity_poly.type
_entity_poly.pdbx_seq_one_letter_code
_entity_poly.pdbx_strand_id
1 'polypeptide(L)'
;NKFWNNMGSTIDELVNYLERTSIYRYSFKQSETVSCTLSDIINNINEYIKSRYNGLIALDTSNISLECSSASIYASSHYLNIALKEIIDNAYETASERNCNNCILILSAIMSPDIKDKLILSIGSNKTNNGSSIYQPDNISSCINNDINDNNCNRPGLKSKLCKPFYTTHKGHTGLGLSIVNQICLLSDIDWNIIFDNDVVTTVFAFNLQN
;
A
#
# COMPACT_ATOMS: atom_id res chain seq x y z
N ASN A 1 -26.33 24.59 -9.58
CA ASN A 1 -25.91 23.24 -9.11
C ASN A 1 -24.43 22.91 -9.39
N LYS A 2 -23.85 23.32 -10.53
CA LYS A 2 -22.44 23.06 -10.86
C LYS A 2 -21.46 23.75 -9.88
N PHE A 3 -21.80 24.95 -9.41
CA PHE A 3 -20.99 25.67 -8.42
C PHE A 3 -20.91 24.94 -7.08
N TRP A 4 -22.03 24.45 -6.57
CA TRP A 4 -22.08 23.72 -5.29
C TRP A 4 -21.35 22.36 -5.36
N ASN A 5 -21.43 21.66 -6.51
CA ASN A 5 -20.69 20.41 -6.70
C ASN A 5 -19.18 20.66 -6.73
N ASN A 6 -18.73 21.71 -7.42
CA ASN A 6 -17.32 22.07 -7.46
C ASN A 6 -16.80 22.48 -6.07
N MET A 7 -17.59 23.22 -5.30
CA MET A 7 -17.23 23.64 -3.95
C MET A 7 -17.14 22.42 -3.00
N GLY A 8 -18.06 21.45 -3.13
CA GLY A 8 -18.00 20.20 -2.37
C GLY A 8 -16.70 19.44 -2.65
N SER A 9 -16.35 19.23 -3.92
CA SER A 9 -15.11 18.53 -4.27
C SER A 9 -13.85 19.26 -3.80
N THR A 10 -13.83 20.58 -3.83
CA THR A 10 -12.70 21.38 -3.34
C THR A 10 -12.56 21.28 -1.81
N ILE A 11 -13.68 21.22 -1.09
CA ILE A 11 -13.67 21.03 0.38
C ILE A 11 -13.14 19.62 0.70
N ASP A 12 -13.59 18.59 0.00
CA ASP A 12 -13.11 17.21 0.20
C ASP A 12 -11.62 17.09 -0.09
N GLU A 13 -11.12 17.73 -1.14
CA GLU A 13 -9.68 17.79 -1.44
C GLU A 13 -8.89 18.49 -0.33
N LEU A 14 -9.43 19.59 0.22
CA LEU A 14 -8.79 20.32 1.32
C LEU A 14 -8.76 19.49 2.60
N VAL A 15 -9.85 18.79 2.93
CA VAL A 15 -9.91 17.89 4.09
C VAL A 15 -8.90 16.78 3.94
N ASN A 16 -8.85 16.10 2.79
CA ASN A 16 -7.86 15.08 2.48
C ASN A 16 -6.42 15.62 2.60
N TYR A 17 -6.17 16.83 2.12
CA TYR A 17 -4.85 17.46 2.24
C TYR A 17 -4.49 17.74 3.71
N LEU A 18 -5.44 18.24 4.50
CA LEU A 18 -5.24 18.49 5.93
C LEU A 18 -5.01 17.20 6.72
N GLU A 19 -5.75 16.15 6.43
CA GLU A 19 -5.54 14.82 7.03
C GLU A 19 -4.14 14.29 6.72
N ARG A 20 -3.75 14.32 5.45
CA ARG A 20 -2.41 13.91 5.00
C ARG A 20 -1.30 14.71 5.68
N THR A 21 -1.45 16.02 5.81
CA THR A 21 -0.45 16.87 6.46
C THR A 21 -0.45 16.74 7.98
N SER A 22 -1.58 16.39 8.60
CA SER A 22 -1.67 16.15 10.04
C SER A 22 -0.80 14.98 10.49
N ILE A 23 -0.64 13.96 9.63
CA ILE A 23 0.25 12.81 9.87
C ILE A 23 1.70 13.25 10.13
N TYR A 24 2.14 14.37 9.54
CA TYR A 24 3.48 14.91 9.80
C TYR A 24 3.57 15.80 11.05
N ARG A 25 2.46 16.37 11.52
CA ARG A 25 2.46 17.32 12.63
C ARG A 25 2.25 16.69 13.99
N TYR A 26 1.48 15.62 14.03
CA TYR A 26 1.24 14.94 15.29
C TYR A 26 2.22 13.78 15.40
N SER A 27 3.17 13.91 16.35
CA SER A 27 3.74 12.72 16.95
C SER A 27 2.56 11.85 17.34
N PHE A 28 2.41 10.71 16.66
CA PHE A 28 1.34 9.76 16.93
C PHE A 28 1.29 9.55 18.45
N LYS A 29 0.28 10.09 19.10
CA LYS A 29 -0.11 9.50 20.36
C LYS A 29 -0.31 8.03 20.00
N GLN A 30 0.36 7.16 20.73
CA GLN A 30 0.11 5.72 20.72
C GLN A 30 -1.37 5.50 21.11
N SER A 31 -2.28 5.99 20.28
CA SER A 31 -3.70 5.84 20.46
C SER A 31 -4.02 4.44 19.97
N GLU A 32 -4.14 3.54 20.95
CA GLU A 32 -4.82 2.27 20.81
C GLU A 32 -4.40 1.51 19.55
N THR A 33 -3.28 0.80 19.65
CA THR A 33 -2.98 -0.31 18.73
C THR A 33 -4.08 -1.37 18.93
N VAL A 34 -5.18 -1.17 18.24
CA VAL A 34 -6.22 -2.19 18.17
C VAL A 34 -5.72 -3.23 17.19
N SER A 35 -5.61 -4.47 17.64
CA SER A 35 -5.33 -5.56 16.72
C SER A 35 -6.42 -5.63 15.66
N CYS A 36 -6.03 -5.74 14.40
CA CYS A 36 -6.95 -5.98 13.29
C CYS A 36 -6.53 -7.26 12.57
N THR A 37 -7.50 -7.95 11.99
CA THR A 37 -7.19 -9.12 11.18
C THR A 37 -6.85 -8.72 9.75
N LEU A 38 -6.10 -9.55 9.04
CA LEU A 38 -5.88 -9.34 7.61
C LEU A 38 -7.20 -9.31 6.85
N SER A 39 -8.19 -10.08 7.28
CA SER A 39 -9.54 -10.08 6.70
C SER A 39 -10.22 -8.70 6.81
N ASP A 40 -10.09 -8.02 7.96
CA ASP A 40 -10.63 -6.66 8.14
C ASP A 40 -9.96 -5.67 7.19
N ILE A 41 -8.64 -5.79 7.02
CA ILE A 41 -7.88 -4.96 6.09
C ILE A 41 -8.34 -5.18 4.65
N ILE A 42 -8.50 -6.43 4.22
CA ILE A 42 -8.97 -6.77 2.87
C ILE A 42 -10.38 -6.23 2.62
N ASN A 43 -11.28 -6.34 3.60
CA ASN A 43 -12.62 -5.81 3.51
C ASN A 43 -12.61 -4.27 3.35
N ASN A 44 -11.79 -3.57 4.13
CA ASN A 44 -11.64 -2.11 4.05
C ASN A 44 -11.07 -1.67 2.69
N ILE A 45 -10.09 -2.41 2.16
CA ILE A 45 -9.54 -2.18 0.81
C ILE A 45 -10.64 -2.36 -0.24
N ASN A 46 -11.41 -3.43 -0.15
CA ASN A 46 -12.47 -3.74 -1.11
C ASN A 46 -13.58 -2.68 -1.10
N GLU A 47 -14.00 -2.22 0.08
CA GLU A 47 -14.95 -1.11 0.23
C GLU A 47 -14.41 0.19 -0.35
N TYR A 48 -13.14 0.51 -0.09
CA TYR A 48 -12.49 1.68 -0.67
C TYR A 48 -12.47 1.62 -2.20
N ILE A 49 -12.04 0.50 -2.77
CA ILE A 49 -12.00 0.29 -4.23
C ILE A 49 -13.39 0.46 -4.85
N LYS A 50 -14.41 -0.17 -4.26
CA LYS A 50 -15.79 -0.07 -4.74
C LYS A 50 -16.32 1.37 -4.71
N SER A 51 -16.07 2.09 -3.63
CA SER A 51 -16.58 3.45 -3.46
C SER A 51 -15.85 4.47 -4.33
N ARG A 52 -14.54 4.31 -4.50
CA ARG A 52 -13.68 5.29 -5.19
C ARG A 52 -13.61 5.07 -6.69
N TYR A 53 -13.49 3.82 -7.12
CA TYR A 53 -13.14 3.47 -8.50
C TYR A 53 -14.28 2.83 -9.30
N ASN A 54 -15.42 2.58 -8.67
CA ASN A 54 -16.67 2.16 -9.33
C ASN A 54 -16.47 1.04 -10.38
N GLY A 55 -15.69 0.00 -10.02
CA GLY A 55 -15.43 -1.15 -10.89
C GLY A 55 -14.25 -1.01 -11.86
N LEU A 56 -13.53 0.11 -11.84
CA LEU A 56 -12.29 0.29 -12.64
C LEU A 56 -11.10 -0.49 -12.10
N ILE A 57 -11.16 -0.93 -10.85
CA ILE A 57 -10.17 -1.79 -10.20
C ILE A 57 -10.85 -3.09 -9.78
N ALA A 58 -10.26 -4.21 -10.16
CA ALA A 58 -10.59 -5.52 -9.62
C ALA A 58 -9.56 -5.92 -8.54
N LEU A 59 -10.02 -6.52 -7.45
CA LEU A 59 -9.17 -7.04 -6.38
C LEU A 59 -9.11 -8.54 -6.48
N ASP A 60 -7.91 -9.09 -6.66
CA ASP A 60 -7.63 -10.52 -6.62
C ASP A 60 -6.95 -10.88 -5.29
N THR A 61 -7.59 -11.73 -4.50
CA THR A 61 -7.11 -12.23 -3.20
C THR A 61 -6.92 -13.74 -3.20
N SER A 62 -6.91 -14.37 -4.35
CA SER A 62 -6.83 -15.83 -4.50
C SER A 62 -5.57 -16.46 -3.88
N ASN A 63 -4.52 -15.65 -3.69
CA ASN A 63 -3.24 -16.08 -3.10
C ASN A 63 -3.16 -15.85 -1.59
N ILE A 64 -4.29 -15.65 -0.91
CA ILE A 64 -4.33 -15.47 0.55
C ILE A 64 -4.95 -16.71 1.17
N SER A 65 -4.16 -17.43 1.99
CA SER A 65 -4.66 -18.59 2.71
C SER A 65 -5.63 -18.19 3.84
N LEU A 66 -6.46 -19.11 4.29
CA LEU A 66 -7.37 -18.88 5.41
C LEU A 66 -6.62 -18.57 6.70
N GLU A 67 -5.47 -19.20 6.91
CA GLU A 67 -4.59 -18.96 8.04
C GLU A 67 -4.09 -17.50 8.05
N CYS A 68 -3.57 -17.01 6.93
CA CYS A 68 -3.15 -15.62 6.80
C CYS A 68 -4.32 -14.64 6.98
N SER A 69 -5.50 -14.98 6.44
CA SER A 69 -6.68 -14.13 6.53
C SER A 69 -7.15 -13.89 7.97
N SER A 70 -7.02 -14.89 8.84
CA SER A 70 -7.38 -14.82 10.26
C SER A 70 -6.28 -14.28 11.16
N ALA A 71 -5.08 -14.04 10.63
CA ALA A 71 -3.95 -13.56 11.41
C ALA A 71 -4.22 -12.18 12.01
N SER A 72 -3.92 -12.02 13.30
CA SER A 72 -4.03 -10.74 14.01
C SER A 72 -2.76 -9.93 13.85
N ILE A 73 -2.89 -8.74 13.31
CA ILE A 73 -1.79 -7.81 13.03
C ILE A 73 -1.75 -6.74 14.12
N TYR A 74 -0.56 -6.47 14.62
CA TYR A 74 -0.32 -5.40 15.58
C TYR A 74 -0.08 -4.09 14.85
N ALA A 75 -1.17 -3.38 14.52
CA ALA A 75 -1.10 -2.07 13.87
C ALA A 75 -2.39 -1.27 14.11
N SER A 76 -2.30 0.04 14.03
CA SER A 76 -3.50 0.87 13.98
C SER A 76 -4.20 0.69 12.64
N SER A 77 -5.42 0.12 12.66
CA SER A 77 -6.22 -0.10 11.44
C SER A 77 -6.48 1.22 10.69
N HIS A 78 -6.66 2.33 11.42
CA HIS A 78 -6.87 3.65 10.82
C HIS A 78 -5.67 4.09 9.97
N TYR A 79 -4.47 4.07 10.53
CA TYR A 79 -3.26 4.48 9.83
C TYR A 79 -2.88 3.51 8.71
N LEU A 80 -3.04 2.22 8.97
CA LEU A 80 -2.79 1.22 7.93
C LEU A 80 -3.73 1.41 6.73
N ASN A 81 -5.01 1.71 6.96
CA ASN A 81 -5.94 2.02 5.89
C ASN A 81 -5.52 3.25 5.08
N ILE A 82 -4.95 4.29 5.71
CA ILE A 82 -4.41 5.45 5.00
C ILE A 82 -3.24 5.02 4.11
N ALA A 83 -2.28 4.27 4.66
CA ALA A 83 -1.12 3.80 3.89
C ALA A 83 -1.53 2.94 2.69
N LEU A 84 -2.48 2.02 2.88
CA LEU A 84 -2.96 1.14 1.83
C LEU A 84 -3.73 1.89 0.73
N LYS A 85 -4.53 2.90 1.09
CA LYS A 85 -5.19 3.79 0.12
C LYS A 85 -4.17 4.51 -0.76
N GLU A 86 -3.10 5.05 -0.20
CA GLU A 86 -2.04 5.71 -0.99
C GLU A 86 -1.38 4.73 -1.98
N ILE A 87 -1.17 3.47 -1.59
CA ILE A 87 -0.63 2.45 -2.49
C ILE A 87 -1.61 2.10 -3.61
N ILE A 88 -2.90 1.97 -3.30
CA ILE A 88 -3.95 1.66 -4.27
C ILE A 88 -4.11 2.81 -5.27
N ASP A 89 -4.14 4.05 -4.79
CA ASP A 89 -4.24 5.24 -5.63
C ASP A 89 -3.05 5.32 -6.60
N ASN A 90 -1.82 5.13 -6.11
CA ASN A 90 -0.61 5.10 -6.94
C ASN A 90 -0.65 3.97 -8.00
N ALA A 91 -1.15 2.79 -7.63
CA ALA A 91 -1.28 1.68 -8.57
C ALA A 91 -2.29 1.97 -9.68
N TYR A 92 -3.45 2.54 -9.33
CA TYR A 92 -4.47 2.94 -10.28
C TYR A 92 -3.99 4.04 -11.23
N GLU A 93 -3.35 5.07 -10.70
CA GLU A 93 -2.80 6.18 -11.49
C GLU A 93 -1.78 5.66 -12.52
N THR A 94 -0.87 4.79 -12.08
CA THR A 94 0.10 4.15 -12.97
C THR A 94 -0.57 3.31 -14.06
N ALA A 95 -1.65 2.60 -13.73
CA ALA A 95 -2.41 1.81 -14.70
C ALA A 95 -3.17 2.70 -15.68
N SER A 96 -3.79 3.78 -15.20
CA SER A 96 -4.57 4.72 -16.02
C SER A 96 -3.72 5.50 -17.02
N GLU A 97 -2.52 5.94 -16.63
CA GLU A 97 -1.58 6.60 -17.54
C GLU A 97 -1.13 5.71 -18.71
N ARG A 98 -1.21 4.41 -18.54
CA ARG A 98 -0.85 3.41 -19.56
C ARG A 98 -2.04 2.97 -20.41
N ASN A 99 -3.19 3.63 -20.29
CA ASN A 99 -4.43 3.27 -20.98
C ASN A 99 -4.88 1.82 -20.70
N CYS A 100 -4.57 1.28 -19.52
CA CYS A 100 -5.08 -0.01 -19.11
C CYS A 100 -6.56 0.15 -18.73
N ASN A 101 -7.46 -0.43 -19.53
CA ASN A 101 -8.91 -0.34 -19.30
C ASN A 101 -9.35 -1.04 -17.99
N ASN A 102 -8.57 -2.00 -17.49
CA ASN A 102 -8.86 -2.74 -16.26
C ASN A 102 -7.57 -2.84 -15.44
N CYS A 103 -7.55 -2.19 -14.27
CA CYS A 103 -6.50 -2.40 -13.28
C CYS A 103 -6.87 -3.58 -12.39
N ILE A 104 -6.00 -4.57 -12.30
CA ILE A 104 -6.15 -5.68 -11.35
C ILE A 104 -5.09 -5.50 -10.27
N LEU A 105 -5.54 -5.29 -9.05
CA LEU A 105 -4.70 -5.35 -7.86
C LEU A 105 -4.68 -6.78 -7.34
N ILE A 106 -3.50 -7.31 -7.17
CA ILE A 106 -3.28 -8.67 -6.68
C ILE A 106 -2.71 -8.55 -5.28
N LEU A 107 -3.43 -9.12 -4.32
CA LEU A 107 -2.97 -9.26 -2.95
C LEU A 107 -2.53 -10.69 -2.72
N SER A 108 -1.35 -10.86 -2.15
CA SER A 108 -0.91 -12.15 -1.63
C SER A 108 -0.35 -11.98 -0.22
N ALA A 109 -0.59 -12.96 0.61
CA ALA A 109 -0.10 -12.98 1.97
C ALA A 109 0.47 -14.34 2.32
N ILE A 110 1.61 -14.33 3.02
CA ILE A 110 2.26 -15.54 3.55
C ILE A 110 2.68 -15.30 4.98
N MET A 111 2.68 -16.37 5.77
CA MET A 111 3.41 -16.40 7.03
C MET A 111 4.90 -16.48 6.72
N SER A 112 5.72 -15.62 7.34
CA SER A 112 7.16 -15.63 7.04
C SER A 112 7.78 -16.97 7.45
N PRO A 113 8.45 -17.68 6.53
CA PRO A 113 9.12 -18.92 6.87
C PRO A 113 10.42 -18.69 7.70
N ASP A 114 11.03 -17.52 7.52
CA ASP A 114 12.35 -17.21 8.08
C ASP A 114 12.27 -16.40 9.37
N ILE A 115 11.18 -15.66 9.56
CA ILE A 115 10.99 -14.78 10.72
C ILE A 115 9.71 -15.19 11.41
N LYS A 116 9.89 -15.80 12.59
CA LYS A 116 8.77 -16.19 13.44
C LYS A 116 7.88 -14.98 13.75
N ASP A 117 6.57 -15.20 13.77
CA ASP A 117 5.57 -14.20 14.15
C ASP A 117 5.49 -12.98 13.22
N LYS A 118 5.83 -13.14 11.92
CA LYS A 118 5.59 -12.11 10.91
C LYS A 118 4.66 -12.59 9.79
N LEU A 119 3.73 -11.70 9.41
CA LEU A 119 2.89 -11.82 8.22
C LEU A 119 3.43 -10.88 7.13
N ILE A 120 3.64 -11.41 5.96
CA ILE A 120 4.07 -10.65 4.79
C ILE A 120 2.87 -10.47 3.86
N LEU A 121 2.50 -9.21 3.59
CA LEU A 121 1.48 -8.83 2.63
C LEU A 121 2.13 -8.14 1.43
N SER A 122 1.87 -8.62 0.25
CA SER A 122 2.28 -7.97 -0.99
C SER A 122 1.08 -7.47 -1.79
N ILE A 123 1.24 -6.27 -2.37
CA ILE A 123 0.24 -5.62 -3.21
C ILE A 123 0.92 -5.27 -4.52
N GLY A 124 0.53 -5.94 -5.59
CA GLY A 124 1.02 -5.68 -6.93
C GLY A 124 -0.10 -5.28 -7.88
N SER A 125 0.23 -4.48 -8.89
CA SER A 125 -0.69 -4.19 -9.99
C SER A 125 -0.31 -4.97 -11.22
N ASN A 126 -1.28 -5.64 -11.86
CA ASN A 126 -1.06 -6.28 -13.15
C ASN A 126 -1.06 -5.23 -14.27
N LYS A 127 -0.07 -5.29 -15.15
CA LYS A 127 0.09 -4.34 -16.26
C LYS A 127 -0.49 -4.78 -17.58
N THR A 128 -0.80 -6.04 -17.74
CA THR A 128 -1.16 -6.57 -19.06
C THR A 128 -2.40 -7.43 -19.01
N ASN A 129 -3.21 -7.34 -20.08
CA ASN A 129 -4.32 -8.25 -20.38
C ASN A 129 -3.89 -9.72 -20.57
N ASN A 130 -2.60 -10.01 -20.49
CA ASN A 130 -2.00 -11.31 -20.75
C ASN A 130 -1.39 -11.92 -19.48
N GLY A 131 -2.17 -12.08 -18.42
CA GLY A 131 -1.98 -13.07 -17.35
C GLY A 131 -0.55 -13.45 -16.90
N SER A 132 0.44 -12.57 -17.02
CA SER A 132 1.82 -12.94 -16.72
C SER A 132 2.22 -12.59 -15.30
N SER A 133 2.53 -13.65 -14.63
CA SER A 133 3.27 -13.85 -13.37
C SER A 133 3.33 -12.70 -12.38
N ILE A 134 2.55 -12.86 -11.37
CA ILE A 134 2.66 -12.22 -10.05
C ILE A 134 4.02 -12.62 -9.47
N TYR A 135 4.66 -11.65 -8.82
CA TYR A 135 5.81 -11.93 -7.98
C TYR A 135 5.45 -13.01 -6.96
N GLN A 136 6.09 -14.16 -7.03
CA GLN A 136 5.81 -15.26 -6.13
C GLN A 136 6.40 -14.97 -4.74
N PRO A 137 5.66 -15.30 -3.67
CA PRO A 137 6.05 -15.01 -2.28
C PRO A 137 7.39 -15.54 -1.82
N ASP A 138 7.90 -16.59 -2.46
CA ASP A 138 9.13 -17.31 -2.03
C ASP A 138 10.38 -16.42 -1.97
N ASN A 139 10.39 -15.30 -2.69
CA ASN A 139 11.52 -14.36 -2.71
C ASN A 139 11.27 -13.08 -1.88
N ILE A 140 10.08 -12.92 -1.26
CA ILE A 140 9.70 -11.68 -0.59
C ILE A 140 10.47 -11.50 0.71
N SER A 141 10.73 -12.57 1.46
CA SER A 141 11.48 -12.52 2.72
C SER A 141 12.90 -11.95 2.53
N SER A 142 13.55 -12.25 1.41
CA SER A 142 14.85 -11.69 1.09
C SER A 142 14.81 -10.19 0.80
N CYS A 143 13.70 -9.69 0.28
CA CYS A 143 13.55 -8.27 -0.06
C CYS A 143 13.29 -7.39 1.16
N ILE A 144 12.71 -7.94 2.24
CA ILE A 144 12.46 -7.21 3.49
C ILE A 144 13.73 -7.13 4.32
N ASN A 145 14.52 -8.21 4.36
CA ASN A 145 15.74 -8.30 5.15
C ASN A 145 16.94 -7.53 4.55
N ASN A 146 16.83 -7.10 3.29
CA ASN A 146 17.93 -6.47 2.54
C ASN A 146 17.93 -4.93 2.60
N ASP A 147 17.31 -4.29 3.59
CA ASP A 147 17.40 -2.83 3.77
C ASP A 147 18.84 -2.31 3.98
N ILE A 148 19.82 -3.21 4.15
CA ILE A 148 21.23 -2.87 4.39
C ILE A 148 22.14 -3.20 3.19
N ASN A 149 21.72 -4.08 2.26
CA ASN A 149 22.50 -4.42 1.08
C ASN A 149 21.65 -4.29 -0.19
N ASP A 150 21.66 -3.11 -0.74
CA ASP A 150 21.02 -2.60 -1.96
C ASP A 150 21.16 -3.43 -3.26
N ASN A 151 21.71 -4.64 -3.19
CA ASN A 151 22.16 -5.36 -4.39
C ASN A 151 21.06 -6.22 -5.05
N ASN A 152 19.92 -6.48 -4.41
CA ASN A 152 18.82 -7.27 -5.01
C ASN A 152 17.58 -6.45 -5.38
N CYS A 153 17.42 -5.25 -4.89
CA CYS A 153 16.46 -4.30 -5.46
C CYS A 153 17.18 -3.57 -6.60
N ASN A 154 16.77 -3.78 -7.83
CA ASN A 154 17.43 -3.32 -9.06
C ASN A 154 17.80 -1.83 -9.14
N ARG A 155 17.60 -1.02 -8.09
CA ARG A 155 17.90 0.42 -8.05
C ARG A 155 18.18 0.89 -6.62
N PRO A 156 19.46 0.82 -6.16
CA PRO A 156 19.85 1.33 -4.83
C PRO A 156 19.42 2.78 -4.60
N GLY A 157 18.91 3.06 -3.41
CA GLY A 157 18.49 4.43 -3.01
C GLY A 157 17.17 4.91 -3.66
N LEU A 158 16.49 4.10 -4.47
CA LEU A 158 15.24 4.52 -5.12
C LEU A 158 14.12 4.69 -4.09
N LYS A 159 13.96 3.75 -3.15
CA LYS A 159 12.97 3.86 -2.07
C LYS A 159 13.14 5.16 -1.30
N SER A 160 14.36 5.46 -0.86
CA SER A 160 14.66 6.70 -0.11
C SER A 160 14.35 7.97 -0.91
N LYS A 161 14.49 7.94 -2.23
CA LYS A 161 14.12 9.05 -3.11
C LYS A 161 12.60 9.16 -3.26
N LEU A 162 11.91 8.03 -3.48
CA LEU A 162 10.45 7.98 -3.66
C LEU A 162 9.70 8.37 -2.38
N CYS A 163 10.29 8.12 -1.21
CA CYS A 163 9.70 8.45 0.09
C CYS A 163 9.99 9.89 0.54
N LYS A 164 10.71 10.70 -0.24
CA LYS A 164 10.90 12.11 0.09
C LYS A 164 9.58 12.86 -0.07
N PRO A 165 9.16 13.66 0.93
CA PRO A 165 7.99 14.52 0.78
C PRO A 165 8.10 15.41 -0.46
N PHE A 166 6.97 15.59 -1.14
CA PHE A 166 6.85 16.41 -2.36
C PHE A 166 7.63 15.87 -3.59
N TYR A 167 8.18 14.66 -3.51
CA TYR A 167 8.74 14.00 -4.68
C TYR A 167 7.64 13.27 -5.44
N THR A 168 7.44 13.67 -6.68
CA THR A 168 6.48 13.02 -7.59
C THR A 168 7.02 12.95 -9.00
N THR A 169 6.65 11.90 -9.73
CA THR A 169 6.89 11.74 -11.16
C THR A 169 5.65 12.10 -11.98
N HIS A 170 4.50 12.33 -11.33
CA HIS A 170 3.23 12.61 -11.96
C HIS A 170 2.86 14.09 -11.84
N LYS A 171 2.47 14.72 -12.95
CA LYS A 171 2.03 16.13 -12.95
C LYS A 171 0.71 16.28 -12.20
N GLY A 172 0.63 17.29 -11.34
CA GLY A 172 -0.60 17.59 -10.58
C GLY A 172 -0.73 16.85 -9.25
N HIS A 173 0.23 15.97 -8.91
CA HIS A 173 0.24 15.25 -7.64
C HIS A 173 1.07 15.95 -6.58
N THR A 174 0.68 15.79 -5.32
CA THR A 174 1.36 16.44 -4.18
C THR A 174 2.72 15.82 -3.84
N GLY A 175 3.00 14.58 -4.29
CA GLY A 175 4.21 13.84 -3.92
C GLY A 175 4.28 13.47 -2.44
N LEU A 176 3.13 13.34 -1.76
CA LEU A 176 3.06 12.99 -0.35
C LEU A 176 2.75 11.51 -0.10
N GLY A 177 2.15 10.79 -1.06
CA GLY A 177 1.64 9.45 -0.85
C GLY A 177 2.64 8.47 -0.24
N LEU A 178 3.75 8.18 -0.93
CA LEU A 178 4.75 7.24 -0.44
C LEU A 178 5.51 7.74 0.80
N SER A 179 5.62 9.05 0.99
CA SER A 179 6.19 9.59 2.22
C SER A 179 5.26 9.40 3.43
N ILE A 180 3.93 9.44 3.23
CA ILE A 180 2.93 9.10 4.24
C ILE A 180 3.02 7.61 4.58
N VAL A 181 3.08 6.74 3.57
CA VAL A 181 3.28 5.29 3.78
C VAL A 181 4.52 5.02 4.63
N ASN A 182 5.64 5.63 4.25
CA ASN A 182 6.90 5.49 4.99
C ASN A 182 6.79 5.94 6.44
N GLN A 183 6.15 7.08 6.68
CA GLN A 183 5.96 7.62 8.04
C GLN A 183 5.07 6.70 8.89
N ILE A 184 3.97 6.20 8.33
CA ILE A 184 3.07 5.26 9.02
C ILE A 184 3.82 3.97 9.37
N CYS A 185 4.56 3.39 8.44
CA CYS A 185 5.31 2.17 8.66
C CYS A 185 6.36 2.34 9.75
N LEU A 186 7.12 3.44 9.73
CA LEU A 186 8.11 3.76 10.77
C LEU A 186 7.48 3.88 12.16
N LEU A 187 6.31 4.50 12.26
CA LEU A 187 5.63 4.73 13.54
C LEU A 187 4.90 3.49 14.07
N SER A 188 4.55 2.57 13.18
CA SER A 188 3.82 1.34 13.51
C SER A 188 4.72 0.11 13.59
N ASP A 189 6.03 0.27 13.51
CA ASP A 189 7.01 -0.84 13.47
C ASP A 189 6.67 -1.87 12.39
N ILE A 190 6.31 -1.36 11.21
CA ILE A 190 6.02 -2.15 10.02
C ILE A 190 7.20 -2.03 9.06
N ASP A 191 7.86 -3.13 8.78
CA ASP A 191 8.84 -3.17 7.70
C ASP A 191 8.12 -3.14 6.35
N TRP A 192 8.63 -2.37 5.40
CA TRP A 192 8.04 -2.31 4.07
C TRP A 192 9.06 -2.01 2.99
N ASN A 193 8.76 -2.45 1.77
CA ASN A 193 9.60 -2.18 0.61
C ASN A 193 8.79 -2.06 -0.68
N ILE A 194 9.41 -1.50 -1.74
CA ILE A 194 8.87 -1.44 -3.09
C ILE A 194 9.81 -2.23 -4.00
N ILE A 195 9.25 -3.18 -4.71
CA ILE A 195 9.96 -4.06 -5.64
C ILE A 195 9.55 -3.66 -7.06
N PHE A 196 10.54 -3.44 -7.91
CA PHE A 196 10.36 -3.16 -9.32
C PHE A 196 10.85 -4.38 -10.11
N ASP A 197 9.93 -5.15 -10.67
CA ASP A 197 10.25 -6.28 -11.54
C ASP A 197 9.67 -6.04 -12.93
N ASN A 198 10.58 -5.86 -13.91
CA ASN A 198 10.25 -5.53 -15.30
C ASN A 198 9.27 -4.36 -15.36
N ASP A 199 8.03 -4.68 -15.47
CA ASP A 199 6.96 -3.72 -15.57
C ASP A 199 5.96 -3.78 -14.39
N VAL A 200 6.14 -4.63 -13.41
CA VAL A 200 5.30 -4.76 -12.22
C VAL A 200 5.93 -4.01 -11.06
N VAL A 201 5.12 -3.24 -10.35
CA VAL A 201 5.51 -2.61 -9.09
C VAL A 201 4.75 -3.33 -7.98
N THR A 202 5.48 -3.90 -7.04
CA THR A 202 4.91 -4.59 -5.89
C THR A 202 5.34 -3.89 -4.62
N THR A 203 4.37 -3.50 -3.80
CA THR A 203 4.63 -3.00 -2.44
C THR A 203 4.47 -4.15 -1.46
N VAL A 204 5.44 -4.32 -0.58
CA VAL A 204 5.51 -5.40 0.40
C VAL A 204 5.53 -4.81 1.80
N PHE A 205 4.70 -5.36 2.68
CA PHE A 205 4.65 -5.04 4.11
C PHE A 205 4.93 -6.29 4.93
N ALA A 206 5.71 -6.15 6.00
CA ALA A 206 5.89 -7.20 6.99
C ALA A 206 5.35 -6.72 8.34
N PHE A 207 4.32 -7.37 8.80
CA PHE A 207 3.62 -7.06 10.04
C PHE A 207 4.07 -7.99 11.17
N ASN A 208 4.25 -7.44 12.35
CA ASN A 208 4.36 -8.22 13.55
C ASN A 208 2.98 -8.81 13.92
N LEU A 209 2.94 -10.10 14.22
CA LEU A 209 1.73 -10.77 14.65
C LEU A 209 1.55 -10.60 16.16
N GLN A 210 0.29 -10.51 16.57
CA GLN A 210 -0.07 -10.54 17.97
C GLN A 210 -0.13 -12.00 18.42
N ASN A 211 0.71 -12.37 19.40
CA ASN A 211 0.68 -13.66 20.09
C ASN A 211 -0.46 -13.71 21.11
#